data_7ead5ba99fdd7c251b3d9076c40914c8
#
_entry.id   7ead5ba99fdd7c251b3d9076c40914c8
#
_cell.length_a   1.000
_cell.length_b   1.000
_cell.length_c   1.000
_cell.angle_alpha   90.00
_cell.angle_beta   90.00
_cell.angle_gamma   90.00
#
_symmetry.space_group_name_H-M   'P 1'
#
loop_
_entity.id
_entity.type
_entity.pdbx_description
1 polymer ?
#
loop_
_entity_poly.entity_id
_entity_poly.type
_entity_poly.pdbx_seq_one_letter_code
_entity_poly.pdbx_strand_id
1 'polypeptide(L)'
;NDWAQDISEVTKRRETINVIFSMAKGTPAAEVKEAVSDYLKQEFGGKHEYVFALHNDTDNPHVHVCIKMAPIKTRSKRLNPRKNDLQRWREGFAQSLRKYGIAANATPRKTRGVTQQPLHQYQLHQSARQQHPISRKSVKTNVEAHTKEIHAWANIANILAKSEDLSDRALAKEVVAFMAKQPIQQVGNMSVQKSNDDISTPTEQLSTGIKLKKR
;
A
#
# COMPACT_ATOMS: atom_id res chain seq x y z
N ASN A 1 23.63 -28.66 6.04
CA ASN A 1 22.67 -28.99 4.98
C ASN A 1 22.64 -27.85 3.97
N ASP A 2 22.95 -28.16 2.75
CA ASP A 2 22.86 -27.17 1.67
C ASP A 2 21.37 -26.89 1.39
N TRP A 3 20.93 -25.68 1.69
CA TRP A 3 19.54 -25.25 1.52
C TRP A 3 19.07 -25.35 0.05
N ALA A 4 19.99 -25.33 -0.91
CA ALA A 4 19.70 -25.33 -2.33
C ALA A 4 19.67 -26.76 -2.95
N GLN A 5 20.05 -27.81 -2.23
CA GLN A 5 20.22 -29.18 -2.77
C GLN A 5 18.98 -29.72 -3.51
N ASP A 6 17.77 -29.36 -3.05
CA ASP A 6 16.53 -29.85 -3.65
C ASP A 6 15.99 -28.94 -4.78
N ILE A 7 16.73 -27.90 -5.14
CA ILE A 7 16.34 -26.98 -6.21
C ILE A 7 16.97 -27.44 -7.52
N SER A 8 16.16 -27.86 -8.48
CA SER A 8 16.66 -28.24 -9.80
C SER A 8 17.28 -27.04 -10.52
N GLU A 9 18.44 -27.21 -11.10
CA GLU A 9 19.13 -26.18 -11.90
C GLU A 9 18.29 -25.73 -13.10
N VAL A 10 17.50 -26.65 -13.67
CA VAL A 10 16.60 -26.37 -14.80
C VAL A 10 15.17 -26.70 -14.42
N THR A 11 14.40 -25.68 -14.12
CA THR A 11 12.98 -25.82 -13.80
C THR A 11 12.13 -24.80 -14.54
N LYS A 12 10.97 -25.25 -15.04
CA LYS A 12 9.93 -24.36 -15.60
C LYS A 12 9.06 -23.70 -14.52
N ARG A 13 9.21 -24.13 -13.27
CA ARG A 13 8.42 -23.64 -12.15
C ARG A 13 9.26 -22.72 -11.26
N ARG A 14 8.60 -21.74 -10.64
CA ARG A 14 9.24 -20.93 -9.61
C ARG A 14 9.49 -21.79 -8.37
N GLU A 15 10.75 -22.01 -8.00
CA GLU A 15 11.13 -22.83 -6.84
C GLU A 15 11.20 -22.01 -5.54
N THR A 16 11.46 -20.73 -5.65
CA THR A 16 11.52 -19.82 -4.51
C THR A 16 10.71 -18.55 -4.74
N ILE A 17 10.36 -17.87 -3.66
CA ILE A 17 9.83 -16.51 -3.70
C ILE A 17 10.68 -15.61 -2.82
N ASN A 18 11.06 -14.45 -3.35
CA ASN A 18 11.75 -13.41 -2.61
C ASN A 18 10.74 -12.38 -2.10
N VAL A 19 10.79 -12.08 -0.82
CA VAL A 19 9.95 -11.10 -0.14
C VAL A 19 10.85 -10.11 0.58
N ILE A 20 10.52 -8.83 0.52
CA ILE A 20 11.23 -7.78 1.23
C ILE A 20 10.30 -7.19 2.28
N PHE A 21 10.73 -7.24 3.53
CA PHE A 21 10.08 -6.57 4.65
C PHE A 21 10.87 -5.29 4.96
N SER A 22 10.27 -4.14 4.72
CA SER A 22 10.94 -2.84 4.85
C SER A 22 10.15 -1.89 5.73
N MET A 23 10.88 -1.08 6.49
CA MET A 23 10.33 -0.02 7.34
C MET A 23 10.87 1.36 6.92
N ALA A 24 10.25 2.39 7.45
CA ALA A 24 10.67 3.77 7.18
C ALA A 24 12.04 4.07 7.78
N LYS A 25 12.74 5.06 7.21
CA LYS A 25 13.98 5.61 7.75
C LYS A 25 13.82 5.96 9.24
N GLY A 26 14.83 5.63 10.03
CA GLY A 26 14.86 5.88 11.47
C GLY A 26 14.20 4.78 12.32
N THR A 27 13.62 3.73 11.70
CA THR A 27 13.16 2.56 12.45
C THR A 27 14.38 1.73 12.90
N PRO A 28 14.44 1.28 14.16
CA PRO A 28 15.55 0.48 14.64
C PRO A 28 15.66 -0.85 13.88
N ALA A 29 16.82 -1.08 13.25
CA ALA A 29 17.01 -2.21 12.33
C ALA A 29 17.05 -3.57 13.05
N ALA A 30 17.56 -3.62 14.28
CA ALA A 30 17.62 -4.83 15.08
C ALA A 30 16.20 -5.34 15.40
N GLU A 31 15.34 -4.46 15.86
CA GLU A 31 13.94 -4.75 16.17
C GLU A 31 13.14 -5.16 14.93
N VAL A 32 13.44 -4.56 13.78
CA VAL A 32 12.85 -4.98 12.49
C VAL A 32 13.26 -6.41 12.16
N LYS A 33 14.54 -6.75 12.33
CA LYS A 33 15.06 -8.12 12.11
C LYS A 33 14.37 -9.14 13.02
N GLU A 34 14.29 -8.85 14.32
CA GLU A 34 13.65 -9.73 15.29
C GLU A 34 12.15 -9.89 15.00
N ALA A 35 11.44 -8.79 14.67
CA ALA A 35 10.03 -8.84 14.28
C ALA A 35 9.82 -9.70 13.02
N VAL A 36 10.71 -9.61 12.03
CA VAL A 36 10.64 -10.47 10.84
C VAL A 36 10.93 -11.92 11.21
N SER A 37 11.95 -12.20 12.04
CA SER A 37 12.27 -13.55 12.49
C SER A 37 11.08 -14.23 13.16
N ASP A 38 10.43 -13.55 14.10
CA ASP A 38 9.25 -14.06 14.80
C ASP A 38 8.06 -14.26 13.85
N TYR A 39 7.84 -13.32 12.96
CA TYR A 39 6.80 -13.44 11.95
C TYR A 39 7.03 -14.65 11.04
N LEU A 40 8.26 -14.85 10.56
CA LEU A 40 8.59 -15.96 9.67
C LEU A 40 8.42 -17.32 10.39
N LYS A 41 8.81 -17.42 11.65
CA LYS A 41 8.58 -18.62 12.47
C LYS A 41 7.08 -18.93 12.58
N GLN A 42 6.26 -17.92 12.83
CA GLN A 42 4.80 -18.08 12.96
C GLN A 42 4.13 -18.48 11.66
N GLU A 43 4.48 -17.83 10.55
CA GLU A 43 3.81 -18.02 9.26
C GLU A 43 4.31 -19.23 8.49
N PHE A 44 5.64 -19.44 8.45
CA PHE A 44 6.30 -20.43 7.59
C PHE A 44 6.97 -21.56 8.38
N GLY A 45 7.18 -21.40 9.68
CA GLY A 45 7.84 -22.41 10.51
C GLY A 45 7.16 -23.77 10.41
N GLY A 46 7.95 -24.83 10.14
CA GLY A 46 7.46 -26.19 9.95
C GLY A 46 6.62 -26.44 8.67
N LYS A 47 6.40 -25.41 7.83
CA LYS A 47 5.63 -25.47 6.60
C LYS A 47 6.51 -25.34 5.36
N HIS A 48 7.39 -24.33 5.36
CA HIS A 48 8.29 -24.01 4.28
C HIS A 48 9.68 -23.65 4.82
N GLU A 49 10.72 -24.05 4.11
CA GLU A 49 12.07 -23.59 4.41
C GLU A 49 12.26 -22.16 3.94
N TYR A 50 12.98 -21.36 4.71
CA TYR A 50 13.31 -19.99 4.37
C TYR A 50 14.67 -19.58 4.93
N VAL A 51 15.28 -18.61 4.26
CA VAL A 51 16.48 -17.90 4.73
C VAL A 51 16.20 -16.41 4.65
N PHE A 52 16.82 -15.62 5.54
CA PHE A 52 16.66 -14.19 5.54
C PHE A 52 17.95 -13.46 5.96
N ALA A 53 18.10 -12.24 5.47
CA ALA A 53 19.21 -11.36 5.79
C ALA A 53 18.71 -9.93 5.99
N LEU A 54 19.20 -9.27 7.05
CA LEU A 54 19.02 -7.83 7.26
C LEU A 54 19.99 -7.08 6.37
N HIS A 55 19.49 -6.07 5.68
CA HIS A 55 20.28 -5.13 4.88
C HIS A 55 20.17 -3.73 5.45
N ASN A 56 21.32 -3.08 5.60
CA ASN A 56 21.47 -1.70 6.11
C ASN A 56 22.21 -0.82 5.09
N ASP A 57 22.19 -1.19 3.81
CA ASP A 57 22.82 -0.46 2.70
C ASP A 57 22.02 0.75 2.26
N THR A 58 20.82 0.93 2.80
CA THR A 58 19.94 2.08 2.56
C THR A 58 19.46 2.67 3.88
N ASP A 59 18.96 3.90 3.83
CA ASP A 59 18.35 4.58 5.00
C ASP A 59 17.15 3.83 5.61
N ASN A 60 16.51 2.97 4.82
CA ASN A 60 15.35 2.21 5.23
C ASN A 60 15.78 0.78 5.63
N PRO A 61 15.69 0.39 6.91
CA PRO A 61 16.01 -0.96 7.31
C PRO A 61 15.08 -1.96 6.59
N HIS A 62 15.66 -2.96 5.98
CA HIS A 62 14.90 -3.97 5.26
C HIS A 62 15.52 -5.37 5.37
N VAL A 63 14.65 -6.36 5.37
CA VAL A 63 15.02 -7.78 5.47
C VAL A 63 14.61 -8.47 4.17
N HIS A 64 15.59 -9.03 3.48
CA HIS A 64 15.35 -9.92 2.35
C HIS A 64 15.07 -11.32 2.86
N VAL A 65 14.01 -11.91 2.37
CA VAL A 65 13.59 -13.27 2.72
C VAL A 65 13.42 -14.08 1.46
N CYS A 66 14.08 -15.22 1.37
CA CYS A 66 13.89 -16.21 0.32
C CYS A 66 13.17 -17.42 0.91
N ILE A 67 12.03 -17.80 0.36
CA ILE A 67 11.18 -18.89 0.85
C ILE A 67 11.07 -19.95 -0.23
N LYS A 68 11.34 -21.21 0.11
CA LYS A 68 11.05 -22.34 -0.79
C LYS A 68 9.55 -22.50 -0.98
N MET A 69 9.11 -22.61 -2.23
CA MET A 69 7.71 -22.82 -2.54
C MET A 69 7.26 -24.26 -2.29
N ALA A 70 8.21 -25.22 -2.35
CA ALA A 70 7.97 -26.59 -1.94
C ALA A 70 7.71 -26.65 -0.40
N PRO A 71 6.70 -27.41 0.05
CA PRO A 71 6.48 -27.59 1.47
C PRO A 71 7.48 -28.57 2.07
N ILE A 72 7.80 -28.42 3.35
CA ILE A 72 8.64 -29.37 4.10
C ILE A 72 7.96 -30.76 4.17
N LYS A 73 6.63 -30.78 4.34
CA LYS A 73 5.85 -32.03 4.35
C LYS A 73 5.33 -32.32 2.95
N THR A 74 5.70 -33.47 2.37
CA THR A 74 5.39 -33.88 0.99
C THR A 74 3.90 -33.83 0.62
N ARG A 75 2.99 -33.99 1.61
CA ARG A 75 1.53 -33.94 1.39
C ARG A 75 0.93 -32.56 1.55
N SER A 76 1.70 -31.53 1.88
CA SER A 76 1.22 -30.17 2.02
C SER A 76 1.18 -29.45 0.68
N LYS A 77 0.37 -28.38 0.60
CA LYS A 77 0.26 -27.58 -0.63
C LYS A 77 1.51 -26.74 -0.84
N ARG A 78 1.95 -26.68 -2.08
CA ARG A 78 3.00 -25.77 -2.54
C ARG A 78 2.58 -24.32 -2.31
N LEU A 79 3.51 -23.48 -1.89
CA LEU A 79 3.26 -22.05 -1.69
C LEU A 79 2.90 -21.39 -3.02
N ASN A 80 1.77 -20.69 -3.05
CA ASN A 80 1.31 -19.94 -4.23
C ASN A 80 0.56 -18.69 -3.74
N PRO A 81 1.29 -17.66 -3.27
CA PRO A 81 0.67 -16.51 -2.63
C PRO A 81 -0.21 -15.73 -3.60
N ARG A 82 -1.41 -15.42 -3.17
CA ARG A 82 -2.39 -14.58 -3.84
C ARG A 82 -2.46 -13.21 -3.15
N LYS A 83 -3.23 -12.29 -3.71
CA LYS A 83 -3.39 -10.93 -3.17
C LYS A 83 -3.78 -10.92 -1.69
N ASN A 84 -4.66 -11.82 -1.28
CA ASN A 84 -5.10 -11.93 0.11
C ASN A 84 -3.98 -12.44 1.04
N ASP A 85 -3.15 -13.37 0.55
CA ASP A 85 -1.99 -13.85 1.32
C ASP A 85 -0.98 -12.72 1.54
N LEU A 86 -0.72 -11.91 0.51
CA LEU A 86 0.18 -10.75 0.63
C LEU A 86 -0.37 -9.69 1.60
N GLN A 87 -1.69 -9.51 1.66
CA GLN A 87 -2.30 -8.60 2.64
C GLN A 87 -2.15 -9.17 4.06
N ARG A 88 -2.48 -10.45 4.27
CA ARG A 88 -2.29 -11.15 5.54
C ARG A 88 -0.84 -11.10 6.01
N TRP A 89 0.14 -11.24 5.10
CA TRP A 89 1.56 -11.13 5.43
C TRP A 89 1.94 -9.73 5.90
N ARG A 90 1.40 -8.68 5.28
CA ARG A 90 1.62 -7.29 5.75
C ARG A 90 1.03 -7.07 7.14
N GLU A 91 -0.17 -7.59 7.38
CA GLU A 91 -0.85 -7.48 8.67
C GLU A 91 -0.09 -8.22 9.77
N GLY A 92 0.34 -9.46 9.49
CA GLY A 92 1.14 -10.26 10.42
C GLY A 92 2.49 -9.61 10.74
N PHE A 93 3.17 -9.08 9.74
CA PHE A 93 4.41 -8.32 9.95
C PHE A 93 4.17 -7.06 10.79
N ALA A 94 3.14 -6.27 10.49
CA ALA A 94 2.80 -5.09 11.29
C ALA A 94 2.45 -5.47 12.74
N GLN A 95 1.76 -6.59 12.94
CA GLN A 95 1.47 -7.10 14.29
C GLN A 95 2.76 -7.49 15.03
N SER A 96 3.68 -8.16 14.34
CA SER A 96 4.97 -8.53 14.92
C SER A 96 5.78 -7.29 15.30
N LEU A 97 5.87 -6.27 14.45
CA LEU A 97 6.55 -5.01 14.73
C LEU A 97 6.01 -4.31 16.00
N ARG A 98 4.70 -4.32 16.19
CA ARG A 98 4.09 -3.72 17.40
C ARG A 98 4.51 -4.41 18.70
N LYS A 99 4.82 -5.73 18.67
CA LYS A 99 5.37 -6.43 19.84
C LYS A 99 6.76 -5.91 20.27
N TYR A 100 7.49 -5.34 19.31
CA TYR A 100 8.80 -4.71 19.52
C TYR A 100 8.70 -3.17 19.69
N GLY A 101 7.51 -2.65 19.99
CA GLY A 101 7.31 -1.23 20.25
C GLY A 101 7.32 -0.35 19.01
N ILE A 102 7.35 -0.93 17.79
CA ILE A 102 7.32 -0.17 16.55
C ILE A 102 5.88 0.06 16.11
N ALA A 103 5.47 1.32 16.01
CA ALA A 103 4.14 1.70 15.50
C ALA A 103 4.04 1.37 14.00
N ALA A 104 3.46 0.23 13.67
CA ALA A 104 3.32 -0.25 12.29
C ALA A 104 1.85 -0.46 11.92
N ASN A 105 1.52 -0.11 10.67
CA ASN A 105 0.19 -0.22 10.11
C ASN A 105 0.23 -0.85 8.72
N ALA A 106 -0.60 -1.86 8.49
CA ALA A 106 -0.76 -2.56 7.21
C ALA A 106 -2.00 -2.11 6.42
N THR A 107 -2.65 -1.02 6.83
CA THR A 107 -3.85 -0.50 6.18
C THR A 107 -3.58 -0.24 4.68
N PRO A 108 -4.41 -0.75 3.78
CA PRO A 108 -4.25 -0.54 2.35
C PRO A 108 -4.22 0.95 1.98
N ARG A 109 -3.44 1.30 0.96
CA ARG A 109 -3.35 2.70 0.48
C ARG A 109 -4.70 3.29 0.13
N LYS A 110 -5.57 2.48 -0.46
CA LYS A 110 -6.95 2.81 -0.81
C LYS A 110 -7.73 3.32 0.41
N THR A 111 -7.67 2.60 1.52
CA THR A 111 -8.35 2.99 2.78
C THR A 111 -7.82 4.30 3.35
N ARG A 112 -6.56 4.64 3.06
CA ARG A 112 -5.93 5.91 3.45
C ARG A 112 -6.14 7.03 2.42
N GLY A 113 -7.03 6.86 1.43
CA GLY A 113 -7.31 7.84 0.38
C GLY A 113 -6.15 8.14 -0.57
N VAL A 114 -5.08 7.31 -0.56
CA VAL A 114 -3.91 7.51 -1.42
C VAL A 114 -4.22 7.02 -2.82
N THR A 115 -4.48 7.95 -3.73
CA THR A 115 -4.87 7.68 -5.13
C THR A 115 -3.69 7.59 -6.08
N GLN A 116 -2.56 8.22 -5.75
CA GLN A 116 -1.39 8.27 -6.62
C GLN A 116 -0.56 6.98 -6.51
N GLN A 117 -0.09 6.49 -7.65
CA GLN A 117 0.92 5.42 -7.67
C GLN A 117 2.29 5.97 -7.24
N PRO A 118 3.09 5.22 -6.46
CA PRO A 118 4.45 5.61 -6.19
C PRO A 118 5.27 5.61 -7.48
N LEU A 119 6.22 6.52 -7.58
CA LEU A 119 7.22 6.45 -8.64
C LEU A 119 8.05 5.18 -8.47
N HIS A 120 8.42 4.55 -9.57
CA HIS A 120 9.37 3.45 -9.54
C HIS A 120 10.75 3.96 -9.17
N GLN A 121 11.53 3.14 -8.49
CA GLN A 121 12.86 3.52 -8.01
C GLN A 121 13.78 4.01 -9.16
N TYR A 122 13.71 3.39 -10.34
CA TYR A 122 14.46 3.84 -11.51
C TYR A 122 14.10 5.27 -11.94
N GLN A 123 12.82 5.66 -11.82
CA GLN A 123 12.36 7.01 -12.15
C GLN A 123 12.88 8.03 -11.14
N LEU A 124 12.93 7.66 -9.85
CA LEU A 124 13.52 8.50 -8.81
C LEU A 124 15.01 8.71 -9.06
N HIS A 125 15.75 7.67 -9.40
CA HIS A 125 17.17 7.78 -9.75
C HIS A 125 17.40 8.59 -11.02
N GLN A 126 16.56 8.44 -12.04
CA GLN A 126 16.64 9.23 -13.25
C GLN A 126 16.39 10.71 -12.99
N SER A 127 15.38 11.05 -12.19
CA SER A 127 15.09 12.42 -11.78
C SER A 127 16.25 13.04 -11.01
N ALA A 128 16.84 12.30 -10.08
CA ALA A 128 17.98 12.77 -9.31
C ALA A 128 19.23 13.05 -10.17
N ARG A 129 19.44 12.23 -11.22
CA ARG A 129 20.58 12.40 -12.15
C ARG A 129 20.37 13.55 -13.14
N GLN A 130 19.15 13.72 -13.63
CA GLN A 130 18.82 14.68 -14.69
C GLN A 130 18.38 16.05 -14.17
N GLN A 131 18.22 16.21 -12.86
CA GLN A 131 17.68 17.42 -12.20
C GLN A 131 16.31 17.88 -12.78
N HIS A 132 15.60 17.00 -13.46
CA HIS A 132 14.30 17.29 -14.01
C HIS A 132 13.18 16.69 -13.13
N PRO A 133 12.17 17.48 -12.78
CA PRO A 133 11.02 16.95 -12.06
C PRO A 133 10.30 15.94 -12.96
N ILE A 134 10.08 14.72 -12.46
CA ILE A 134 9.29 13.74 -13.18
C ILE A 134 7.85 14.21 -13.17
N SER A 135 7.30 14.48 -14.36
CA SER A 135 5.87 14.67 -14.52
C SER A 135 5.17 13.37 -14.13
N ARG A 136 4.49 13.37 -13.00
CA ARG A 136 3.59 12.28 -12.63
C ARG A 136 2.44 12.29 -13.63
N LYS A 137 2.38 11.30 -14.52
CA LYS A 137 1.18 11.11 -15.32
C LYS A 137 0.01 11.04 -14.35
N SER A 138 -0.96 11.94 -14.53
CA SER A 138 -2.22 11.90 -13.80
C SER A 138 -2.82 10.51 -14.01
N VAL A 139 -2.67 9.65 -13.01
CA VAL A 139 -3.40 8.39 -13.01
C VAL A 139 -4.85 8.77 -12.89
N LYS A 140 -5.67 8.40 -13.88
CA LYS A 140 -7.13 8.58 -13.77
C LYS A 140 -7.55 7.93 -12.46
N THR A 141 -7.87 8.76 -11.49
CA THR A 141 -8.29 8.32 -10.17
C THR A 141 -9.61 7.59 -10.36
N ASN A 142 -9.66 6.32 -10.06
CA ASN A 142 -10.93 5.61 -10.04
C ASN A 142 -11.72 6.08 -8.82
N VAL A 143 -12.50 7.14 -9.00
CA VAL A 143 -13.30 7.79 -7.95
C VAL A 143 -14.25 6.77 -7.33
N GLU A 144 -14.89 5.91 -8.13
CA GLU A 144 -15.81 4.88 -7.64
C GLU A 144 -15.13 3.92 -6.66
N ALA A 145 -13.87 3.53 -6.95
CA ALA A 145 -13.12 2.65 -6.06
C ALA A 145 -12.86 3.25 -4.69
N HIS A 146 -12.82 4.57 -4.57
CA HIS A 146 -12.58 5.28 -3.31
C HIS A 146 -13.86 5.76 -2.62
N THR A 147 -14.98 5.82 -3.34
CA THR A 147 -16.25 6.30 -2.79
C THR A 147 -16.70 5.45 -1.58
N LYS A 148 -16.55 4.14 -1.66
CA LYS A 148 -16.91 3.23 -0.57
C LYS A 148 -16.11 3.50 0.71
N GLU A 149 -14.82 3.78 0.57
CA GLU A 149 -13.95 4.09 1.71
C GLU A 149 -14.28 5.46 2.31
N ILE A 150 -14.58 6.45 1.47
CA ILE A 150 -15.01 7.77 1.94
C ILE A 150 -16.33 7.66 2.73
N HIS A 151 -17.31 6.93 2.20
CA HIS A 151 -18.56 6.69 2.92
C HIS A 151 -18.34 5.93 4.24
N ALA A 152 -17.45 4.94 4.27
CA ALA A 152 -17.13 4.22 5.49
C ALA A 152 -16.54 5.17 6.57
N TRP A 153 -15.60 6.02 6.20
CA TRP A 153 -15.03 7.04 7.10
C TRP A 153 -16.08 8.04 7.56
N ALA A 154 -16.95 8.53 6.66
CA ALA A 154 -18.02 9.42 7.00
C ALA A 154 -19.01 8.79 8.01
N ASN A 155 -19.36 7.53 7.82
CA ASN A 155 -20.21 6.78 8.76
C ASN A 155 -19.57 6.64 10.14
N ILE A 156 -18.27 6.32 10.19
CA ILE A 156 -17.52 6.27 11.46
C ILE A 156 -17.58 7.63 12.17
N ALA A 157 -17.28 8.72 11.45
CA ALA A 157 -17.33 10.06 12.00
C ALA A 157 -18.74 10.41 12.55
N ASN A 158 -19.78 10.04 11.81
CA ASN A 158 -21.18 10.28 12.23
C ASN A 158 -21.59 9.48 13.48
N ILE A 159 -21.11 8.23 13.59
CA ILE A 159 -21.38 7.41 14.78
C ILE A 159 -20.68 8.01 16.00
N LEU A 160 -19.38 8.33 15.86
CA LEU A 160 -18.59 8.93 16.93
C LEU A 160 -19.13 10.30 17.36
N ALA A 161 -19.62 11.12 16.42
CA ALA A 161 -20.20 12.44 16.72
C ALA A 161 -21.48 12.36 17.54
N LYS A 162 -22.21 11.25 17.48
CA LYS A 162 -23.45 10.99 18.24
C LYS A 162 -23.20 10.31 19.59
N SER A 163 -21.97 9.93 19.89
CA SER A 163 -21.62 9.32 21.18
C SER A 163 -21.81 10.31 22.34
N GLU A 164 -22.20 9.81 23.48
CA GLU A 164 -22.28 10.57 24.71
C GLU A 164 -20.88 10.88 25.29
N ASP A 165 -19.89 10.07 24.91
CA ASP A 165 -18.49 10.24 25.33
C ASP A 165 -17.82 11.41 24.59
N LEU A 166 -17.22 12.31 25.40
CA LEU A 166 -16.47 13.46 24.89
C LEU A 166 -15.23 13.04 24.05
N SER A 167 -14.60 11.94 24.41
CA SER A 167 -13.44 11.42 23.69
C SER A 167 -13.82 10.93 22.29
N ASP A 168 -14.95 10.28 22.13
CA ASP A 168 -15.47 9.86 20.84
C ASP A 168 -15.80 11.05 19.94
N ARG A 169 -16.42 12.09 20.51
CA ARG A 169 -16.70 13.33 19.76
C ARG A 169 -15.44 14.08 19.36
N ALA A 170 -14.40 14.04 20.19
CA ALA A 170 -13.09 14.59 19.81
C ALA A 170 -12.49 13.78 18.66
N LEU A 171 -12.52 12.44 18.74
CA LEU A 171 -12.06 11.56 17.67
C LEU A 171 -12.84 11.75 16.36
N ALA A 172 -14.16 12.01 16.43
CA ALA A 172 -14.96 12.34 15.25
C ALA A 172 -14.39 13.54 14.48
N LYS A 173 -13.99 14.60 15.19
CA LYS A 173 -13.37 15.80 14.58
C LYS A 173 -12.04 15.45 13.91
N GLU A 174 -11.22 14.60 14.54
CA GLU A 174 -9.96 14.13 13.97
C GLU A 174 -10.18 13.30 12.68
N VAL A 175 -11.19 12.43 12.67
CA VAL A 175 -11.57 11.64 11.49
C VAL A 175 -12.00 12.57 10.36
N VAL A 176 -12.82 13.59 10.62
CA VAL A 176 -13.22 14.58 9.60
C VAL A 176 -12.01 15.35 9.07
N ALA A 177 -11.11 15.80 9.97
CA ALA A 177 -9.89 16.48 9.57
C ALA A 177 -8.95 15.58 8.74
N PHE A 178 -8.86 14.30 9.09
CA PHE A 178 -8.14 13.31 8.30
C PHE A 178 -8.74 13.16 6.90
N MET A 179 -10.07 13.04 6.80
CA MET A 179 -10.76 12.92 5.50
C MET A 179 -10.52 14.16 4.62
N ALA A 180 -10.60 15.36 5.18
CA ALA A 180 -10.40 16.61 4.44
C ALA A 180 -8.98 16.73 3.85
N LYS A 181 -7.98 16.13 4.49
CA LYS A 181 -6.58 16.11 4.02
C LYS A 181 -6.29 15.04 2.96
N GLN A 182 -7.26 14.16 2.65
CA GLN A 182 -7.02 13.09 1.70
C GLN A 182 -6.87 13.61 0.27
N PRO A 183 -5.91 13.08 -0.51
CA PRO A 183 -5.66 13.54 -1.89
C PRO A 183 -6.88 13.47 -2.79
N ILE A 184 -7.83 12.55 -2.54
CA ILE A 184 -9.04 12.41 -3.34
C ILE A 184 -9.99 13.60 -3.17
N GLN A 185 -10.05 14.21 -1.99
CA GLN A 185 -10.86 15.41 -1.74
C GLN A 185 -10.32 16.63 -2.52
N GLN A 186 -9.00 16.71 -2.65
CA GLN A 186 -8.35 17.77 -3.42
C GLN A 186 -8.70 17.69 -4.92
N VAL A 187 -8.83 16.48 -5.47
CA VAL A 187 -9.25 16.28 -6.87
C VAL A 187 -10.70 16.71 -7.08
N GLY A 188 -11.59 16.43 -6.12
CA GLY A 188 -12.99 16.88 -6.15
C GLY A 188 -13.12 18.40 -6.12
N ASN A 189 -12.35 19.07 -5.26
CA ASN A 189 -12.38 20.53 -5.15
C ASN A 189 -11.82 21.22 -6.40
N MET A 190 -10.81 20.66 -7.06
CA MET A 190 -10.29 21.19 -8.33
C MET A 190 -11.29 21.07 -9.49
N SER A 191 -12.12 20.04 -9.52
CA SER A 191 -13.16 19.89 -10.54
C SER A 191 -14.35 20.84 -10.30
N VAL A 192 -14.68 21.12 -9.03
CA VAL A 192 -15.71 22.10 -8.66
C VAL A 192 -15.25 23.53 -8.93
N GLN A 193 -13.99 23.87 -8.66
CA GLN A 193 -13.43 25.18 -9.01
C GLN A 193 -13.39 25.42 -10.53
N LYS A 194 -12.96 24.43 -11.31
CA LYS A 194 -13.00 24.54 -12.78
C LYS A 194 -14.41 24.75 -13.33
N SER A 195 -15.43 24.10 -12.77
CA SER A 195 -16.82 24.33 -13.19
C SER A 195 -17.38 25.69 -12.75
N ASN A 196 -16.84 26.30 -11.69
CA ASN A 196 -17.24 27.64 -11.26
C ASN A 196 -16.52 28.75 -12.05
N ASP A 197 -15.28 28.51 -12.49
CA ASP A 197 -14.54 29.44 -13.34
C ASP A 197 -15.09 29.46 -14.77
N ASP A 198 -15.70 28.36 -15.25
CA ASP A 198 -16.38 28.28 -16.56
C ASP A 198 -17.79 28.94 -16.56
N ILE A 199 -18.34 29.31 -15.39
CA ILE A 199 -19.66 29.97 -15.27
C ILE A 199 -19.55 31.49 -15.22
N SER A 200 -18.35 32.07 -15.15
CA SER A 200 -18.16 33.52 -15.01
C SER A 200 -17.80 34.27 -16.30
N THR A 201 -18.30 33.85 -17.46
CA THR A 201 -18.33 34.70 -18.65
C THR A 201 -19.72 34.66 -19.32
N PRO A 202 -20.46 35.76 -19.35
CA PRO A 202 -21.66 35.82 -20.12
C PRO A 202 -21.36 36.28 -21.57
N THR A 203 -22.15 35.73 -22.51
CA THR A 203 -22.42 36.25 -23.86
C THR A 203 -21.53 35.69 -24.98
N GLU A 204 -22.02 34.82 -25.79
CA GLU A 204 -22.59 34.96 -27.11
C GLU A 204 -22.55 33.66 -27.94
N GLN A 205 -23.72 33.40 -28.49
CA GLN A 205 -24.08 32.76 -29.76
C GLN A 205 -23.89 31.25 -29.99
N LEU A 206 -25.06 30.64 -30.00
CA LEU A 206 -25.55 29.53 -30.83
C LEU A 206 -24.65 29.09 -32.00
N SER A 207 -24.25 27.81 -32.00
CA SER A 207 -24.48 27.01 -33.22
C SER A 207 -24.46 25.51 -32.88
N THR A 208 -25.47 24.84 -33.31
CA THR A 208 -25.79 23.42 -33.34
C THR A 208 -24.72 22.57 -33.99
N GLY A 209 -24.47 21.39 -33.38
CA GLY A 209 -23.64 20.40 -34.04
C GLY A 209 -23.48 19.10 -33.27
N ILE A 210 -24.56 18.32 -33.12
CA ILE A 210 -24.48 16.91 -32.70
C ILE A 210 -23.83 16.10 -33.83
N LYS A 211 -22.69 15.48 -33.58
CA LYS A 211 -22.18 14.38 -34.41
C LYS A 211 -21.85 13.15 -33.52
N LEU A 212 -22.82 12.23 -33.52
CA LEU A 212 -22.61 10.83 -33.16
C LEU A 212 -21.69 10.18 -34.19
N LYS A 213 -20.60 9.56 -33.77
CA LYS A 213 -19.88 8.57 -34.57
C LYS A 213 -19.83 7.26 -33.81
N LYS A 214 -20.61 6.29 -34.29
CA LYS A 214 -20.47 4.85 -34.09
C LYS A 214 -19.17 4.38 -34.76
N ARG A 215 -18.35 3.65 -34.01
CA ARG A 215 -17.76 2.36 -34.39
C ARG A 215 -17.06 1.79 -33.18
#